data_95304b71039b827d67b61d724338f064
#
_entry.id   95304b71039b827d67b61d724338f064
#
_cell.length_a   1.000
_cell.length_b   1.000
_cell.length_c   1.000
_cell.angle_alpha   90.00
_cell.angle_beta   90.00
_cell.angle_gamma   90.00
#
_symmetry.space_group_name_H-M   'P 1'
#
loop_
_entity.id
_entity.type
_entity.pdbx_description
1 polymer ?
#
loop_
_entity_poly.entity_id
_entity_poly.type
_entity_poly.pdbx_seq_one_letter_code
_entity_poly.pdbx_strand_id
1 'polypeptide(L)'
;MAGLLEQGIAYHIGYLPSTIRMRIEKLFKDEKITAMFCTSTLVEGVNLPADNLFITSYYSGRAQMTDVDFRNLIGRVGRIQYNLSGNVFMISDETRNNKQDVYLDKLKSGIPDQHLSLVQDLKPKHKKRIIETLLSGSSVIDKYNDDQPEEEYIMMRKFGLILLKDILHDNDSLIQQEFRKFMKEGDEGKIKSNFSQYTPIIDSDINISLDQTRKLRAAISADSTFAYPLPEPDGSFNIDKVLEFLIRLGEIFDWKRYEYSTLGKCDEDGDYTKLRWYAVILVQWMEGKGLNYIMRRAVEYQERHPEKFWVNRYTKMYYSKDSLEHRNIVFANTLEVIENVILFSISNYFLRFSNEYKRVHGEKSLNRNNWYEYVEYGTTNEVTIQLQRYGFSRESATYIKAHPQYFTVDNEGNVRVKNDLENCGDNEVVQQIPDIRFNTPELFVE
;
A
#
# COMPACT_ATOMS: atom_id res chain seq x y z
N MET A 1 23.51 2.66 -7.39
CA MET A 1 22.45 3.09 -8.33
C MET A 1 22.92 4.30 -9.15
N ALA A 2 23.30 5.44 -8.55
CA ALA A 2 23.68 6.63 -9.30
C ALA A 2 24.73 6.37 -10.40
N GLY A 3 25.86 5.73 -10.10
CA GLY A 3 26.89 5.44 -11.10
C GLY A 3 26.49 4.48 -12.23
N LEU A 4 25.40 3.71 -12.06
CA LEU A 4 24.84 2.90 -13.14
C LEU A 4 23.87 3.73 -13.99
N LEU A 5 23.10 4.62 -13.36
CA LEU A 5 22.24 5.55 -14.10
C LEU A 5 23.04 6.47 -15.03
N GLU A 6 24.22 6.92 -14.61
CA GLU A 6 25.16 7.68 -15.45
C GLU A 6 25.64 6.87 -16.68
N GLN A 7 25.63 5.55 -16.59
CA GLN A 7 25.96 4.62 -17.69
C GLN A 7 24.73 4.20 -18.50
N GLY A 8 23.56 4.78 -18.24
CA GLY A 8 22.31 4.42 -18.91
C GLY A 8 21.70 3.08 -18.44
N ILE A 9 22.06 2.61 -17.23
CA ILE A 9 21.60 1.34 -16.67
C ILE A 9 20.76 1.59 -15.42
N ALA A 10 19.60 0.97 -15.31
CA ALA A 10 18.72 1.08 -14.14
C ALA A 10 18.27 -0.27 -13.60
N TYR A 11 17.75 -0.25 -12.37
CA TYR A 11 17.00 -1.32 -11.75
C TYR A 11 15.58 -0.86 -11.48
N HIS A 12 14.60 -1.73 -11.77
CA HIS A 12 13.19 -1.54 -11.43
C HIS A 12 12.74 -2.73 -10.57
N ILE A 13 12.66 -2.51 -9.27
CA ILE A 13 12.34 -3.55 -8.27
C ILE A 13 11.31 -3.01 -7.29
N GLY A 14 10.49 -3.90 -6.69
CA GLY A 14 9.40 -3.55 -5.80
C GLY A 14 9.79 -2.77 -4.54
N TYR A 15 11.02 -2.93 -4.08
CA TYR A 15 11.54 -2.19 -2.91
C TYR A 15 11.90 -0.73 -3.17
N LEU A 16 11.91 -0.28 -4.42
CA LEU A 16 12.15 1.14 -4.71
C LEU A 16 10.86 1.94 -4.47
N PRO A 17 10.94 3.11 -3.84
CA PRO A 17 9.82 4.03 -3.73
C PRO A 17 9.14 4.27 -5.07
N SER A 18 7.82 4.41 -5.07
CA SER A 18 7.01 4.61 -6.28
C SER A 18 7.48 5.81 -7.11
N THR A 19 7.86 6.91 -6.47
CA THR A 19 8.42 8.11 -7.11
C THR A 19 9.70 7.80 -7.88
N ILE A 20 10.60 7.00 -7.31
CA ILE A 20 11.85 6.58 -7.98
C ILE A 20 11.54 5.65 -9.14
N ARG A 21 10.61 4.70 -8.97
CA ARG A 21 10.17 3.80 -10.05
C ARG A 21 9.62 4.58 -11.22
N MET A 22 8.67 5.50 -10.98
CA MET A 22 8.10 6.37 -12.02
C MET A 22 9.17 7.21 -12.73
N ARG A 23 10.16 7.71 -11.99
CA ARG A 23 11.25 8.48 -12.59
C ARG A 23 12.13 7.62 -13.51
N ILE A 24 12.46 6.39 -13.08
CA ILE A 24 13.19 5.41 -13.90
C ILE A 24 12.41 5.07 -15.16
N GLU A 25 11.10 4.84 -15.05
CA GLU A 25 10.21 4.56 -16.17
C GLU A 25 10.18 5.71 -17.18
N LYS A 26 10.10 6.95 -16.68
CA LYS A 26 10.17 8.15 -17.52
C LYS A 26 11.52 8.24 -18.23
N LEU A 27 12.63 8.05 -17.52
CA LEU A 27 13.97 8.09 -18.12
C LEU A 27 14.16 7.00 -19.18
N PHE A 28 13.54 5.82 -18.99
CA PHE A 28 13.56 4.75 -19.97
C PHE A 28 12.72 5.10 -21.21
N LYS A 29 11.53 5.66 -21.03
CA LYS A 29 10.68 6.17 -22.14
C LYS A 29 11.35 7.29 -22.93
N ASP A 30 12.09 8.15 -22.24
CA ASP A 30 12.84 9.27 -22.82
C ASP A 30 14.19 8.82 -23.42
N GLU A 31 14.44 7.50 -23.51
CA GLU A 31 15.69 6.90 -24.03
C GLU A 31 16.98 7.33 -23.29
N LYS A 32 16.83 7.87 -22.08
CA LYS A 32 17.96 8.22 -21.20
C LYS A 32 18.60 7.00 -20.53
N ILE A 33 17.84 5.92 -20.43
CA ILE A 33 18.25 4.62 -19.92
C ILE A 33 18.14 3.62 -21.07
N THR A 34 19.21 2.92 -21.36
CA THR A 34 19.30 1.96 -22.47
C THR A 34 19.11 0.52 -22.02
N ALA A 35 19.36 0.22 -20.72
CA ALA A 35 19.17 -1.10 -20.16
C ALA A 35 18.52 -1.02 -18.79
N MET A 36 17.52 -1.86 -18.55
CA MET A 36 16.81 -1.92 -17.28
C MET A 36 16.69 -3.37 -16.78
N PHE A 37 17.16 -3.61 -15.55
CA PHE A 37 17.00 -4.88 -14.86
C PHE A 37 15.76 -4.82 -13.97
N CYS A 38 14.87 -5.80 -14.11
CA CYS A 38 13.57 -5.79 -13.42
C CYS A 38 13.31 -7.12 -12.74
N THR A 39 12.56 -7.06 -11.66
CA THR A 39 11.87 -8.22 -11.10
C THR A 39 10.47 -8.34 -11.73
N SER A 40 9.62 -9.23 -11.21
CA SER A 40 8.22 -9.37 -11.65
C SER A 40 7.38 -8.09 -11.58
N THR A 41 7.89 -7.01 -10.99
CA THR A 41 7.21 -5.71 -10.93
C THR A 41 6.86 -5.11 -12.28
N LEU A 42 7.54 -5.53 -13.35
CA LEU A 42 7.16 -5.13 -14.71
C LEU A 42 5.96 -5.90 -15.28
N VAL A 43 5.60 -7.04 -14.72
CA VAL A 43 4.43 -7.82 -15.17
C VAL A 43 3.16 -7.05 -14.82
N GLU A 44 3.16 -6.30 -13.71
CA GLU A 44 2.02 -5.57 -13.18
C GLU A 44 2.03 -4.09 -13.61
N GLY A 45 1.26 -3.76 -14.64
CA GLY A 45 0.78 -2.39 -14.87
C GLY A 45 1.70 -1.38 -15.56
N VAL A 46 3.00 -1.60 -15.71
CA VAL A 46 3.91 -0.62 -16.30
C VAL A 46 4.01 -0.75 -17.82
N ASN A 47 3.69 0.32 -18.54
CA ASN A 47 3.78 0.36 -19.98
C ASN A 47 5.14 0.89 -20.45
N LEU A 48 6.13 0.01 -20.53
CA LEU A 48 7.48 0.36 -21.01
C LEU A 48 7.74 -0.30 -22.37
N PRO A 49 7.93 0.47 -23.42
CA PRO A 49 8.32 -0.05 -24.73
C PRO A 49 9.79 -0.51 -24.65
N ALA A 50 10.04 -1.74 -25.08
CA ALA A 50 11.39 -2.27 -25.20
C ALA A 50 11.57 -2.90 -26.58
N ASP A 51 12.74 -2.71 -27.19
CA ASP A 51 13.11 -3.37 -28.45
C ASP A 51 13.52 -4.81 -28.21
N ASN A 52 14.19 -5.04 -27.09
CA ASN A 52 14.71 -6.35 -26.70
C ASN A 52 14.35 -6.66 -25.25
N LEU A 53 13.78 -7.84 -25.04
CA LEU A 53 13.45 -8.38 -23.72
C LEU A 53 14.24 -9.67 -23.48
N PHE A 54 14.97 -9.72 -22.38
CA PHE A 54 15.71 -10.90 -21.94
C PHE A 54 15.02 -11.50 -20.73
N ILE A 55 14.41 -12.67 -20.88
CA ILE A 55 13.77 -13.42 -19.80
C ILE A 55 14.80 -14.39 -19.24
N THR A 56 15.31 -14.11 -18.06
CA THR A 56 16.37 -14.91 -17.40
C THR A 56 15.79 -15.99 -16.47
N SER A 57 14.48 -15.95 -16.18
CA SER A 57 13.79 -16.94 -15.38
C SER A 57 12.29 -16.91 -15.67
N TYR A 58 11.65 -18.07 -15.72
CA TYR A 58 10.19 -18.20 -15.75
C TYR A 58 9.56 -18.30 -14.35
N TYR A 59 10.32 -18.02 -13.29
CA TYR A 59 9.80 -17.96 -11.93
C TYR A 59 9.51 -16.52 -11.52
N SER A 60 8.38 -16.31 -10.83
CA SER A 60 8.07 -15.11 -10.07
C SER A 60 8.12 -15.49 -8.58
N GLY A 61 9.19 -15.13 -7.91
CA GLY A 61 9.45 -15.60 -6.55
C GLY A 61 9.69 -17.12 -6.50
N ARG A 62 8.80 -17.85 -5.81
CA ARG A 62 8.88 -19.32 -5.67
C ARG A 62 7.97 -20.08 -6.66
N ALA A 63 7.05 -19.41 -7.30
CA ALA A 63 6.11 -19.98 -8.25
C ALA A 63 6.54 -19.73 -9.70
N GLN A 64 6.17 -20.65 -10.60
CA GLN A 64 6.32 -20.37 -12.02
C GLN A 64 5.34 -19.26 -12.43
N MET A 65 5.74 -18.37 -13.34
CA MET A 65 4.85 -17.40 -13.96
C MET A 65 3.66 -18.12 -14.58
N THR A 66 2.47 -17.57 -14.40
CA THR A 66 1.28 -18.05 -15.14
C THR A 66 1.45 -17.81 -16.63
N ASP A 67 0.68 -18.48 -17.47
CA ASP A 67 0.72 -18.25 -18.91
C ASP A 67 0.25 -16.83 -19.27
N VAL A 68 -0.66 -16.28 -18.46
CA VAL A 68 -1.12 -14.87 -18.59
C VAL A 68 0.02 -13.91 -18.29
N ASP A 69 0.73 -14.08 -17.18
CA ASP A 69 1.86 -13.21 -16.81
C ASP A 69 2.97 -13.28 -17.86
N PHE A 70 3.28 -14.50 -18.33
CA PHE A 70 4.27 -14.69 -19.38
C PHE A 70 3.89 -14.00 -20.66
N ARG A 71 2.62 -14.10 -21.10
CA ARG A 71 2.08 -13.40 -22.28
C ARG A 71 2.08 -11.89 -22.09
N ASN A 72 1.69 -11.40 -20.93
CA ASN A 72 1.75 -9.98 -20.60
C ASN A 72 3.18 -9.44 -20.65
N LEU A 73 4.16 -10.22 -20.21
CA LEU A 73 5.57 -9.85 -20.25
C LEU A 73 6.09 -9.76 -21.68
N ILE A 74 5.88 -10.78 -22.52
CA ILE A 74 6.33 -10.76 -23.91
C ILE A 74 5.57 -9.73 -24.76
N GLY A 75 4.31 -9.44 -24.43
CA GLY A 75 3.51 -8.42 -25.09
C GLY A 75 3.95 -6.96 -24.84
N ARG A 76 5.00 -6.76 -24.05
CA ARG A 76 5.59 -5.42 -23.80
C ARG A 76 6.64 -5.03 -24.84
N VAL A 77 7.01 -5.94 -25.72
CA VAL A 77 8.01 -5.75 -26.75
C VAL A 77 7.34 -5.46 -28.09
N GLY A 78 7.89 -4.53 -28.88
CA GLY A 78 7.43 -4.24 -30.24
C GLY A 78 6.05 -3.57 -30.28
N ARG A 79 5.80 -2.54 -29.47
CA ARG A 79 4.53 -1.80 -29.50
C ARG A 79 4.47 -0.86 -30.70
N ILE A 80 3.36 -0.90 -31.42
CA ILE A 80 3.11 -0.15 -32.69
C ILE A 80 3.40 1.35 -32.57
N GLN A 81 3.23 1.94 -31.38
CA GLN A 81 3.51 3.36 -31.15
C GLN A 81 5.01 3.71 -31.19
N TYR A 82 5.90 2.71 -31.00
CA TYR A 82 7.34 2.91 -30.88
C TYR A 82 8.08 2.09 -31.94
N ASN A 83 7.78 0.78 -32.04
CA ASN A 83 8.41 -0.13 -33.02
C ASN A 83 7.43 -1.18 -33.52
N LEU A 84 7.52 -1.52 -34.81
CA LEU A 84 6.66 -2.54 -35.46
C LEU A 84 6.98 -3.97 -35.01
N SER A 85 8.18 -4.22 -34.47
CA SER A 85 8.63 -5.52 -34.01
C SER A 85 9.61 -5.38 -32.86
N GLY A 86 9.72 -6.40 -32.04
CA GLY A 86 10.74 -6.48 -30.99
C GLY A 86 11.16 -7.92 -30.75
N ASN A 87 12.30 -8.10 -30.07
CA ASN A 87 12.90 -9.40 -29.85
C ASN A 87 12.71 -9.85 -28.41
N VAL A 88 12.34 -11.11 -28.22
CA VAL A 88 12.28 -11.75 -26.90
C VAL A 88 13.30 -12.88 -26.86
N PHE A 89 14.26 -12.73 -25.95
CA PHE A 89 15.31 -13.73 -25.71
C PHE A 89 15.01 -14.48 -24.41
N MET A 90 14.84 -15.78 -24.50
CA MET A 90 14.62 -16.65 -23.36
C MET A 90 15.93 -17.34 -23.02
N ILE A 91 16.45 -17.03 -21.84
CA ILE A 91 17.73 -17.55 -21.39
C ILE A 91 17.45 -18.88 -20.65
N SER A 92 17.88 -19.99 -21.24
CA SER A 92 17.80 -21.29 -20.60
C SER A 92 19.13 -21.65 -19.92
N ASP A 93 19.01 -22.32 -18.77
CA ASP A 93 20.14 -22.88 -18.04
C ASP A 93 19.71 -24.26 -17.49
N GLU A 94 20.22 -25.30 -18.10
CA GLU A 94 19.88 -26.70 -17.76
C GLU A 94 20.29 -27.05 -16.31
N THR A 95 21.21 -26.29 -15.71
CA THR A 95 21.68 -26.53 -14.33
C THR A 95 20.80 -25.91 -13.26
N ARG A 96 19.89 -24.98 -13.62
CA ARG A 96 19.13 -24.12 -12.68
C ARG A 96 17.60 -24.26 -12.76
N ASN A 97 17.05 -25.35 -13.19
CA ASN A 97 15.59 -25.48 -13.38
C ASN A 97 14.98 -24.42 -14.33
N ASN A 98 15.78 -23.85 -15.23
CA ASN A 98 15.34 -22.86 -16.22
C ASN A 98 15.40 -23.49 -17.62
N LYS A 99 14.56 -24.52 -17.82
CA LYS A 99 14.62 -25.42 -18.96
C LYS A 99 13.97 -24.82 -20.21
N GLN A 100 14.58 -25.07 -21.36
CA GLN A 100 14.08 -24.64 -22.66
C GLN A 100 12.66 -25.15 -22.94
N ASP A 101 12.35 -26.38 -22.60
CA ASP A 101 11.04 -26.99 -22.86
C ASP A 101 9.90 -26.24 -22.20
N VAL A 102 10.10 -25.72 -20.96
CA VAL A 102 9.10 -24.95 -20.26
C VAL A 102 8.77 -23.64 -20.99
N TYR A 103 9.77 -22.98 -21.54
CA TYR A 103 9.53 -21.79 -22.37
C TYR A 103 8.76 -22.11 -23.65
N LEU A 104 9.11 -23.22 -24.31
CA LEU A 104 8.43 -23.69 -25.52
C LEU A 104 6.98 -24.05 -25.24
N ASP A 105 6.70 -24.70 -24.10
CA ASP A 105 5.34 -25.04 -23.68
C ASP A 105 4.52 -23.79 -23.42
N LYS A 106 5.08 -22.80 -22.70
CA LYS A 106 4.43 -21.50 -22.47
C LYS A 106 4.16 -20.71 -23.76
N LEU A 107 5.02 -20.83 -24.77
CA LEU A 107 4.78 -20.22 -26.08
C LEU A 107 3.69 -20.92 -26.88
N LYS A 108 3.58 -22.23 -26.76
CA LYS A 108 2.60 -23.07 -27.46
C LYS A 108 1.24 -23.07 -26.78
N SER A 109 1.19 -22.85 -25.46
CA SER A 109 -0.07 -22.78 -24.72
C SER A 109 -0.95 -21.68 -25.28
N GLY A 110 -2.25 -21.94 -25.45
CA GLY A 110 -3.24 -20.92 -25.78
C GLY A 110 -3.31 -19.86 -24.68
N ILE A 111 -3.97 -18.73 -24.99
CA ILE A 111 -4.32 -17.78 -23.94
C ILE A 111 -5.43 -18.44 -23.12
N PRO A 112 -5.19 -18.73 -21.83
CA PRO A 112 -6.25 -19.31 -21.01
C PRO A 112 -7.37 -18.30 -20.84
N ASP A 113 -8.60 -18.78 -20.78
CA ASP A 113 -9.74 -17.95 -20.42
C ASP A 113 -9.48 -17.33 -19.04
N GLN A 114 -9.62 -15.99 -18.97
CA GLN A 114 -9.49 -15.31 -17.69
C GLN A 114 -10.73 -15.62 -16.85
N HIS A 115 -10.54 -16.41 -15.83
CA HIS A 115 -11.54 -16.63 -14.79
C HIS A 115 -11.24 -15.70 -13.62
N LEU A 116 -12.28 -15.22 -12.93
CA LEU A 116 -12.15 -14.63 -11.61
C LEU A 116 -11.74 -15.72 -10.61
N SER A 117 -10.46 -16.10 -10.65
CA SER A 117 -9.91 -17.26 -9.96
C SER A 117 -10.20 -17.21 -8.45
N LEU A 118 -10.06 -16.05 -7.81
CA LEU A 118 -10.18 -15.94 -6.36
C LEU A 118 -11.50 -16.46 -5.79
N VAL A 119 -12.63 -16.19 -6.47
CA VAL A 119 -13.95 -16.71 -5.99
C VAL A 119 -14.12 -18.19 -6.29
N GLN A 120 -13.54 -18.66 -7.38
CA GLN A 120 -13.60 -20.07 -7.76
C GLN A 120 -12.72 -20.93 -6.86
N ASP A 121 -11.60 -20.39 -6.38
CA ASP A 121 -10.67 -21.06 -5.47
C ASP A 121 -11.25 -21.28 -4.07
N LEU A 122 -12.28 -20.51 -3.68
CA LEU A 122 -13.02 -20.80 -2.46
C LEU A 122 -13.75 -22.15 -2.56
N LYS A 123 -13.34 -23.10 -1.73
CA LYS A 123 -13.99 -24.40 -1.64
C LYS A 123 -15.50 -24.26 -1.33
N PRO A 124 -16.37 -25.14 -1.85
CA PRO A 124 -17.80 -25.08 -1.57
C PRO A 124 -18.17 -25.00 -0.09
N LYS A 125 -17.41 -25.69 0.78
CA LYS A 125 -17.60 -25.62 2.24
C LYS A 125 -17.39 -24.20 2.81
N HIS A 126 -16.43 -23.43 2.25
CA HIS A 126 -16.16 -22.06 2.69
C HIS A 126 -17.28 -21.10 2.27
N LYS A 127 -17.77 -21.25 1.02
CA LYS A 127 -18.90 -20.45 0.53
C LYS A 127 -20.14 -20.68 1.38
N LYS A 128 -20.47 -21.94 1.71
CA LYS A 128 -21.58 -22.29 2.60
C LYS A 128 -21.41 -21.67 4.00
N ARG A 129 -20.21 -21.78 4.59
CA ARG A 129 -19.92 -21.21 5.91
C ARG A 129 -20.11 -19.69 5.93
N ILE A 130 -19.65 -18.98 4.89
CA ILE A 130 -19.85 -17.55 4.75
C ILE A 130 -21.37 -17.22 4.74
N ILE A 131 -22.16 -17.91 3.92
CA ILE A 131 -23.60 -17.72 3.81
C ILE A 131 -24.30 -17.99 5.14
N GLU A 132 -23.99 -19.12 5.80
CA GLU A 132 -24.57 -19.49 7.10
C GLU A 132 -24.28 -18.44 8.17
N THR A 133 -23.06 -17.91 8.20
CA THR A 133 -22.65 -16.86 9.13
C THR A 133 -23.47 -15.59 8.90
N LEU A 134 -23.62 -15.13 7.65
CA LEU A 134 -24.42 -13.95 7.32
C LEU A 134 -25.91 -14.17 7.61
N LEU A 135 -26.43 -15.37 7.37
CA LEU A 135 -27.82 -15.74 7.71
C LEU A 135 -28.08 -15.75 9.22
N SER A 136 -27.05 -15.99 10.04
CA SER A 136 -27.14 -15.88 11.51
C SER A 136 -27.11 -14.43 12.01
N GLY A 137 -26.89 -13.45 11.13
CA GLY A 137 -26.77 -12.03 11.49
C GLY A 137 -25.39 -11.62 11.98
N SER A 138 -24.38 -12.48 11.81
CA SER A 138 -22.99 -12.17 12.10
C SER A 138 -22.19 -11.88 10.83
N SER A 139 -21.32 -10.86 10.86
CA SER A 139 -20.31 -10.61 9.83
C SER A 139 -18.93 -11.16 10.23
N VAL A 140 -18.81 -11.69 11.44
CA VAL A 140 -17.60 -12.31 11.95
C VAL A 140 -17.56 -13.77 11.54
N ILE A 141 -16.70 -14.08 10.57
CA ILE A 141 -16.49 -15.45 10.12
C ILE A 141 -15.38 -16.06 10.97
N ASP A 142 -15.67 -17.10 11.72
CA ASP A 142 -14.69 -17.80 12.54
C ASP A 142 -13.96 -18.89 11.76
N LYS A 143 -12.75 -19.22 12.21
CA LYS A 143 -12.02 -20.40 11.71
C LYS A 143 -12.86 -21.67 11.89
N TYR A 144 -12.64 -22.64 11.00
CA TYR A 144 -13.22 -23.97 11.15
C TYR A 144 -12.61 -24.72 12.33
N ASN A 145 -11.29 -24.63 12.46
CA ASN A 145 -10.46 -25.22 13.50
C ASN A 145 -9.13 -24.46 13.55
N ASP A 146 -8.32 -24.74 14.56
CA ASP A 146 -7.03 -24.09 14.77
C ASP A 146 -6.01 -24.41 13.67
N ASP A 147 -6.17 -25.55 12.97
CA ASP A 147 -5.29 -25.96 11.87
C ASP A 147 -5.60 -25.27 10.54
N GLN A 148 -6.66 -24.48 10.45
CA GLN A 148 -7.00 -23.75 9.22
C GLN A 148 -5.91 -22.74 8.90
N PRO A 149 -5.32 -22.75 7.67
CA PRO A 149 -4.35 -21.74 7.25
C PRO A 149 -4.89 -20.31 7.37
N GLU A 150 -4.08 -19.41 7.93
CA GLU A 150 -4.50 -18.01 8.12
C GLU A 150 -4.90 -17.34 6.80
N GLU A 151 -4.17 -17.62 5.72
CA GLU A 151 -4.48 -17.05 4.39
C GLU A 151 -5.89 -17.45 3.91
N GLU A 152 -6.26 -18.73 4.08
CA GLU A 152 -7.59 -19.23 3.71
C GLU A 152 -8.67 -18.56 4.55
N TYR A 153 -8.44 -18.41 5.84
CA TYR A 153 -9.34 -17.74 6.76
C TYR A 153 -9.54 -16.26 6.44
N ILE A 154 -8.45 -15.53 6.19
CA ILE A 154 -8.50 -14.11 5.81
C ILE A 154 -9.25 -13.94 4.48
N MET A 155 -9.02 -14.83 3.53
CA MET A 155 -9.73 -14.82 2.25
C MET A 155 -11.25 -15.03 2.45
N MET A 156 -11.66 -16.01 3.26
CA MET A 156 -13.07 -16.23 3.59
C MET A 156 -13.71 -14.98 4.20
N ARG A 157 -13.00 -14.32 5.12
CA ARG A 157 -13.48 -13.09 5.76
C ARG A 157 -13.68 -11.97 4.75
N LYS A 158 -12.71 -11.74 3.86
CA LYS A 158 -12.81 -10.71 2.80
C LYS A 158 -13.99 -10.96 1.88
N PHE A 159 -14.17 -12.20 1.41
CA PHE A 159 -15.31 -12.55 0.58
C PHE A 159 -16.65 -12.42 1.31
N GLY A 160 -16.70 -12.70 2.60
CA GLY A 160 -17.89 -12.46 3.42
C GLY A 160 -18.28 -10.99 3.47
N LEU A 161 -17.29 -10.10 3.62
CA LEU A 161 -17.54 -8.65 3.61
C LEU A 161 -17.97 -8.14 2.23
N ILE A 162 -17.36 -8.62 1.15
CA ILE A 162 -17.76 -8.26 -0.22
C ILE A 162 -19.17 -8.73 -0.50
N LEU A 163 -19.49 -9.98 -0.19
CA LEU A 163 -20.83 -10.54 -0.40
C LEU A 163 -21.90 -9.76 0.40
N LEU A 164 -21.64 -9.47 1.67
CA LEU A 164 -22.53 -8.68 2.49
C LEU A 164 -22.76 -7.29 1.88
N LYS A 165 -21.72 -6.64 1.44
CA LYS A 165 -21.81 -5.34 0.79
C LYS A 165 -22.63 -5.42 -0.49
N ASP A 166 -22.38 -6.38 -1.36
CA ASP A 166 -23.12 -6.54 -2.60
C ASP A 166 -24.62 -6.77 -2.35
N ILE A 167 -24.98 -7.61 -1.37
CA ILE A 167 -26.38 -7.84 -0.98
C ILE A 167 -27.03 -6.56 -0.43
N LEU A 168 -26.35 -5.79 0.41
CA LEU A 168 -26.89 -4.56 1.00
C LEU A 168 -27.13 -3.46 -0.04
N HIS A 169 -26.34 -3.46 -1.12
CA HIS A 169 -26.40 -2.44 -2.19
C HIS A 169 -27.17 -2.87 -3.44
N ASP A 170 -27.71 -4.08 -3.44
CA ASP A 170 -28.35 -4.68 -4.63
C ASP A 170 -27.39 -4.71 -5.84
N ASN A 171 -26.10 -4.89 -5.60
CA ASN A 171 -25.11 -5.06 -6.66
C ASN A 171 -25.19 -6.46 -7.24
N ASP A 172 -25.30 -6.57 -8.56
CA ASP A 172 -25.23 -7.87 -9.25
C ASP A 172 -23.80 -8.18 -9.69
N SER A 173 -22.91 -8.34 -8.71
CA SER A 173 -21.50 -8.65 -8.98
C SER A 173 -21.31 -10.13 -9.37
N LEU A 174 -20.21 -10.41 -10.08
CA LEU A 174 -19.81 -11.78 -10.37
C LEU A 174 -19.56 -12.61 -9.11
N ILE A 175 -19.13 -11.96 -8.02
CA ILE A 175 -18.96 -12.60 -6.72
C ILE A 175 -20.32 -13.03 -6.17
N GLN A 176 -21.29 -12.14 -6.15
CA GLN A 176 -22.65 -12.47 -5.69
C GLN A 176 -23.28 -13.57 -6.53
N GLN A 177 -23.14 -13.53 -7.86
CA GLN A 177 -23.63 -14.58 -8.77
C GLN A 177 -23.02 -15.94 -8.45
N GLU A 178 -21.73 -16.00 -8.12
CA GLU A 178 -21.06 -17.24 -7.72
C GLU A 178 -21.57 -17.77 -6.37
N PHE A 179 -21.85 -16.90 -5.41
CA PHE A 179 -22.42 -17.29 -4.10
C PHE A 179 -23.89 -17.71 -4.21
N ARG A 180 -24.69 -17.11 -5.12
CA ARG A 180 -26.10 -17.50 -5.38
C ARG A 180 -26.25 -18.98 -5.71
N LYS A 181 -25.26 -19.61 -6.33
CA LYS A 181 -25.26 -21.06 -6.60
C LYS A 181 -25.35 -21.92 -5.33
N PHE A 182 -25.04 -21.35 -4.17
CA PHE A 182 -25.05 -22.01 -2.86
C PHE A 182 -26.13 -21.47 -1.92
N MET A 183 -26.88 -20.46 -2.33
CA MET A 183 -27.99 -19.85 -1.58
C MET A 183 -29.31 -20.49 -1.94
N LYS A 184 -30.26 -20.41 -1.01
CA LYS A 184 -31.66 -20.76 -1.23
C LYS A 184 -32.48 -19.51 -1.56
N GLU A 185 -33.62 -19.70 -2.18
CA GLU A 185 -34.57 -18.64 -2.42
C GLU A 185 -34.92 -17.92 -1.10
N GLY A 186 -34.81 -16.59 -1.09
CA GLY A 186 -35.07 -15.75 0.09
C GLY A 186 -33.88 -15.54 1.03
N ASP A 187 -32.74 -16.21 0.84
CA ASP A 187 -31.56 -16.04 1.71
C ASP A 187 -31.00 -14.62 1.64
N GLU A 188 -30.89 -14.02 0.45
CA GLU A 188 -30.43 -12.61 0.30
C GLU A 188 -31.36 -11.65 1.08
N GLY A 189 -32.68 -11.84 1.00
CA GLY A 189 -33.66 -11.04 1.74
C GLY A 189 -33.50 -11.17 3.26
N LYS A 190 -33.21 -12.38 3.77
CA LYS A 190 -32.93 -12.59 5.19
C LYS A 190 -31.63 -11.91 5.63
N ILE A 191 -30.55 -12.06 4.84
CA ILE A 191 -29.28 -11.36 5.11
C ILE A 191 -29.53 -9.85 5.13
N LYS A 192 -30.22 -9.31 4.13
CA LYS A 192 -30.54 -7.88 4.06
C LYS A 192 -31.33 -7.41 5.27
N SER A 193 -32.31 -8.19 5.73
CA SER A 193 -33.09 -7.90 6.93
C SER A 193 -32.22 -7.92 8.19
N ASN A 194 -31.38 -8.93 8.36
CA ASN A 194 -30.47 -9.06 9.53
C ASN A 194 -29.48 -7.90 9.66
N PHE A 195 -29.09 -7.31 8.53
CA PHE A 195 -28.14 -6.21 8.47
C PHE A 195 -28.80 -4.85 8.14
N SER A 196 -30.11 -4.73 8.15
CA SER A 196 -30.87 -3.51 7.79
C SER A 196 -30.55 -2.28 8.64
N GLN A 197 -30.11 -2.48 9.88
CA GLN A 197 -29.63 -1.42 10.78
C GLN A 197 -28.23 -0.89 10.46
N TYR A 198 -27.50 -1.56 9.58
CA TYR A 198 -26.25 -1.04 9.08
C TYR A 198 -26.59 -0.04 7.97
N THR A 199 -26.54 1.24 8.31
CA THR A 199 -26.61 2.28 7.28
C THR A 199 -25.48 2.00 6.29
N PRO A 200 -25.76 1.91 5.00
CA PRO A 200 -24.76 1.68 3.99
C PRO A 200 -23.93 2.94 3.75
N ILE A 201 -23.25 3.42 4.78
CA ILE A 201 -22.09 4.28 4.56
C ILE A 201 -20.99 3.34 4.16
N ILE A 202 -20.95 3.24 2.95
CA ILE A 202 -20.22 2.36 2.10
C ILE A 202 -18.80 2.81 2.13
N ASP A 203 -18.12 2.24 3.03
CA ASP A 203 -16.71 2.12 2.97
C ASP A 203 -16.38 0.97 2.02
N SER A 204 -15.65 1.27 0.98
CA SER A 204 -15.14 0.27 0.03
C SER A 204 -14.07 -0.63 0.65
N ASP A 205 -13.76 -0.46 1.92
CA ASP A 205 -12.76 -1.24 2.63
C ASP A 205 -13.25 -2.66 2.89
N ILE A 206 -12.54 -3.61 2.32
CA ILE A 206 -12.76 -5.04 2.51
C ILE A 206 -11.91 -5.64 3.64
N ASN A 207 -11.09 -4.83 4.31
CA ASN A 207 -10.19 -5.27 5.37
C ASN A 207 -10.79 -5.04 6.76
N ILE A 208 -11.68 -4.07 6.92
CA ILE A 208 -12.30 -3.71 8.20
C ILE A 208 -13.78 -4.08 8.18
N SER A 209 -14.20 -4.94 9.11
CA SER A 209 -15.58 -5.38 9.22
C SER A 209 -16.49 -4.35 9.89
N LEU A 210 -17.81 -4.50 9.68
CA LEU A 210 -18.81 -3.67 10.33
C LEU A 210 -18.75 -3.79 11.85
N ASP A 211 -18.48 -4.98 12.38
CA ASP A 211 -18.34 -5.21 13.83
C ASP A 211 -17.12 -4.47 14.40
N GLN A 212 -16.00 -4.48 13.69
CA GLN A 212 -14.80 -3.72 14.09
C GLN A 212 -15.09 -2.21 14.09
N THR A 213 -15.78 -1.71 13.06
CA THR A 213 -16.22 -0.31 12.98
C THR A 213 -17.14 0.06 14.14
N ARG A 214 -18.07 -0.85 14.54
CA ARG A 214 -18.94 -0.64 15.71
C ARG A 214 -18.18 -0.61 17.02
N LYS A 215 -17.25 -1.56 17.22
CA LYS A 215 -16.38 -1.57 18.40
C LYS A 215 -15.60 -0.26 18.51
N LEU A 216 -15.04 0.22 17.40
CA LEU A 216 -14.33 1.50 17.35
C LEU A 216 -15.24 2.66 17.75
N ARG A 217 -16.42 2.77 17.15
CA ARG A 217 -17.39 3.83 17.47
C ARG A 217 -17.80 3.80 18.93
N ALA A 218 -18.08 2.61 19.47
CA ALA A 218 -18.41 2.43 20.88
C ALA A 218 -17.25 2.88 21.79
N ALA A 219 -16.02 2.54 21.46
CA ALA A 219 -14.84 2.96 22.21
C ALA A 219 -14.64 4.48 22.20
N ILE A 220 -14.81 5.12 21.02
CA ILE A 220 -14.73 6.59 20.88
C ILE A 220 -15.85 7.27 21.70
N SER A 221 -17.07 6.74 21.65
CA SER A 221 -18.22 7.31 22.37
C SER A 221 -18.11 7.14 23.89
N ALA A 222 -17.48 6.05 24.36
CA ALA A 222 -17.34 5.75 25.78
C ALA A 222 -16.21 6.52 26.46
N ASP A 223 -15.21 6.96 25.69
CA ASP A 223 -14.02 7.61 26.23
C ASP A 223 -13.63 8.85 25.40
N SER A 224 -13.97 10.01 25.90
CA SER A 224 -13.68 11.31 25.27
C SER A 224 -12.16 11.60 25.15
N THR A 225 -11.30 10.86 25.86
CA THR A 225 -9.85 11.00 25.78
C THR A 225 -9.25 10.12 24.67
N PHE A 226 -10.04 9.24 24.09
CA PHE A 226 -9.59 8.39 22.99
C PHE A 226 -9.55 9.20 21.68
N ALA A 227 -8.47 9.92 21.49
CA ALA A 227 -8.19 10.76 20.36
C ALA A 227 -6.74 10.56 19.89
N TYR A 228 -6.40 11.08 18.72
CA TYR A 228 -5.00 11.12 18.29
C TYR A 228 -4.15 11.89 19.29
N PRO A 229 -3.04 11.34 19.78
CA PRO A 229 -2.09 12.09 20.59
C PRO A 229 -1.69 13.40 19.91
N LEU A 230 -1.71 14.48 20.68
CA LEU A 230 -1.28 15.77 20.18
C LEU A 230 0.25 15.82 20.05
N PRO A 231 0.78 16.53 19.06
CA PRO A 231 2.21 16.82 19.00
C PRO A 231 2.64 17.66 20.22
N GLU A 232 3.87 17.50 20.63
CA GLU A 232 4.53 18.35 21.62
C GLU A 232 4.70 19.79 21.08
N PRO A 233 5.01 20.79 21.93
CA PRO A 233 5.13 22.19 21.49
C PRO A 233 6.17 22.45 20.40
N ASP A 234 7.17 21.58 20.26
CA ASP A 234 8.19 21.62 19.21
C ASP A 234 7.75 20.93 17.91
N GLY A 235 6.53 20.41 17.86
CA GLY A 235 5.95 19.69 16.73
C GLY A 235 6.35 18.21 16.64
N SER A 236 7.12 17.70 17.59
CA SER A 236 7.48 16.27 17.66
C SER A 236 6.35 15.45 18.27
N PHE A 237 6.35 14.14 18.01
CA PHE A 237 5.42 13.22 18.65
C PHE A 237 6.13 12.37 19.70
N ASN A 238 5.47 12.17 20.84
CA ASN A 238 5.92 11.23 21.86
C ASN A 238 5.65 9.80 21.40
N ILE A 239 6.73 9.05 21.15
CA ILE A 239 6.67 7.68 20.59
C ILE A 239 5.89 6.73 21.52
N ASP A 240 5.98 6.89 22.83
CA ASP A 240 5.29 6.01 23.77
C ASP A 240 3.77 6.27 23.75
N LYS A 241 3.32 7.53 23.68
CA LYS A 241 1.91 7.87 23.48
C LYS A 241 1.38 7.35 22.14
N VAL A 242 2.20 7.44 21.08
CA VAL A 242 1.85 6.89 19.75
C VAL A 242 1.71 5.38 19.83
N LEU A 243 2.63 4.70 20.50
CA LEU A 243 2.59 3.25 20.67
C LEU A 243 1.36 2.81 21.49
N GLU A 244 1.04 3.50 22.57
CA GLU A 244 -0.16 3.25 23.38
C GLU A 244 -1.45 3.38 22.54
N PHE A 245 -1.53 4.42 21.72
CA PHE A 245 -2.64 4.61 20.79
C PHE A 245 -2.75 3.45 19.78
N LEU A 246 -1.62 3.02 19.19
CA LEU A 246 -1.59 1.90 18.25
C LEU A 246 -1.97 0.58 18.91
N ILE A 247 -1.51 0.32 20.14
CA ILE A 247 -1.89 -0.88 20.92
C ILE A 247 -3.41 -0.88 21.12
N ARG A 248 -3.99 0.24 21.54
CA ARG A 248 -5.44 0.35 21.73
C ARG A 248 -6.23 0.12 20.44
N LEU A 249 -5.76 0.65 19.32
CA LEU A 249 -6.35 0.33 18.01
C LEU A 249 -6.24 -1.17 17.70
N GLY A 250 -5.06 -1.76 17.98
CA GLY A 250 -4.83 -3.18 17.77
C GLY A 250 -5.78 -4.08 18.57
N GLU A 251 -6.14 -3.70 19.78
CA GLU A 251 -7.13 -4.40 20.60
C GLU A 251 -8.55 -4.28 20.01
N ILE A 252 -8.94 -3.08 19.56
CA ILE A 252 -10.26 -2.84 18.97
C ILE A 252 -10.42 -3.60 17.65
N PHE A 253 -9.40 -3.55 16.81
CA PHE A 253 -9.40 -4.18 15.48
C PHE A 253 -8.94 -5.64 15.49
N ASP A 254 -8.54 -6.18 16.64
CA ASP A 254 -8.01 -7.53 16.80
C ASP A 254 -6.81 -7.82 15.85
N TRP A 255 -5.82 -6.93 15.88
CA TRP A 255 -4.66 -7.06 15.00
C TRP A 255 -3.89 -8.35 15.23
N LYS A 256 -3.83 -8.88 16.46
CA LYS A 256 -3.18 -10.16 16.75
C LYS A 256 -3.75 -11.31 15.91
N ARG A 257 -5.02 -11.20 15.55
CA ARG A 257 -5.71 -12.16 14.70
C ARG A 257 -5.65 -11.81 13.22
N TYR A 258 -5.96 -10.58 12.86
CA TYR A 258 -6.16 -10.18 11.46
C TYR A 258 -4.92 -9.61 10.79
N GLU A 259 -3.97 -9.14 11.58
CA GLU A 259 -2.69 -8.58 11.13
C GLU A 259 -1.50 -9.37 11.74
N TYR A 260 -1.67 -10.67 11.99
CA TYR A 260 -0.77 -11.53 12.75
C TYR A 260 0.68 -11.56 12.24
N SER A 261 0.91 -11.28 10.95
CA SER A 261 2.25 -11.26 10.33
C SER A 261 2.91 -9.88 10.32
N THR A 262 2.12 -8.81 10.56
CA THR A 262 2.52 -7.40 10.45
C THR A 262 2.26 -6.67 11.77
N LEU A 263 1.21 -5.83 11.83
CA LEU A 263 0.87 -5.00 12.99
C LEU A 263 0.58 -5.82 14.25
N GLY A 264 -0.02 -6.99 14.07
CA GLY A 264 -0.42 -7.90 15.15
C GLY A 264 0.63 -8.93 15.52
N LYS A 265 1.85 -8.86 14.95
CA LYS A 265 2.88 -9.86 15.24
C LYS A 265 3.33 -9.78 16.71
N CYS A 266 3.07 -10.88 17.44
CA CYS A 266 3.42 -11.04 18.86
C CYS A 266 4.47 -12.14 19.07
N ASP A 267 5.07 -12.14 20.24
CA ASP A 267 5.84 -13.26 20.80
C ASP A 267 4.95 -14.29 21.53
N GLU A 268 5.58 -15.22 22.23
CA GLU A 268 4.88 -16.29 22.97
C GLU A 268 4.10 -15.74 24.19
N ASP A 269 4.53 -14.62 24.73
CA ASP A 269 3.88 -13.93 25.86
C ASP A 269 2.71 -13.05 25.39
N GLY A 270 2.55 -12.88 24.08
CA GLY A 270 1.51 -12.07 23.48
C GLY A 270 1.86 -10.60 23.33
N ASP A 271 3.11 -10.21 23.53
CA ASP A 271 3.58 -8.85 23.37
C ASP A 271 3.92 -8.53 21.91
N TYR A 272 3.58 -7.32 21.46
CA TYR A 272 3.84 -6.87 20.10
C TYR A 272 5.34 -6.74 19.82
N THR A 273 5.86 -7.52 18.89
CA THR A 273 7.31 -7.56 18.60
C THR A 273 7.79 -6.47 17.65
N LYS A 274 6.90 -5.95 16.79
CA LYS A 274 7.26 -4.99 15.74
C LYS A 274 6.59 -3.62 15.89
N LEU A 275 5.53 -3.51 16.65
CA LEU A 275 4.68 -2.33 16.69
C LEU A 275 5.45 -1.07 17.13
N ARG A 276 6.40 -1.21 18.09
CA ARG A 276 7.27 -0.09 18.49
C ARG A 276 8.16 0.40 17.35
N TRP A 277 8.69 -0.49 16.54
CA TRP A 277 9.49 -0.12 15.37
C TRP A 277 8.65 0.63 14.33
N TYR A 278 7.43 0.16 14.08
CA TYR A 278 6.47 0.85 13.22
C TYR A 278 6.10 2.23 13.76
N ALA A 279 5.89 2.36 15.07
CA ALA A 279 5.62 3.67 15.69
C ALA A 279 6.77 4.67 15.49
N VAL A 280 8.03 4.21 15.59
CA VAL A 280 9.21 5.08 15.33
C VAL A 280 9.24 5.56 13.89
N ILE A 281 9.01 4.69 12.91
CA ILE A 281 8.99 5.07 11.50
C ILE A 281 7.79 5.98 11.19
N LEU A 282 6.62 5.65 11.74
CA LEU A 282 5.40 6.45 11.61
C LEU A 282 5.60 7.89 12.10
N VAL A 283 6.18 8.05 13.29
CA VAL A 283 6.49 9.38 13.85
C VAL A 283 7.42 10.16 12.94
N GLN A 284 8.54 9.55 12.53
CA GLN A 284 9.48 10.22 11.61
C GLN A 284 8.83 10.61 10.28
N TRP A 285 7.94 9.77 9.78
CA TRP A 285 7.20 10.04 8.54
C TRP A 285 6.23 11.22 8.71
N MET A 286 5.39 11.22 9.75
CA MET A 286 4.44 12.30 10.04
C MET A 286 5.14 13.63 10.36
N GLU A 287 6.31 13.60 10.99
CA GLU A 287 7.14 14.79 11.25
C GLU A 287 7.79 15.37 9.98
N GLY A 288 7.56 14.81 8.83
CA GLY A 288 8.13 15.31 7.58
C GLY A 288 9.59 14.97 7.35
N LYS A 289 10.14 13.99 8.08
CA LYS A 289 11.53 13.57 7.85
C LYS A 289 11.67 12.93 6.47
N GLY A 290 12.69 13.32 5.72
CA GLY A 290 12.99 12.74 4.41
C GLY A 290 13.43 11.27 4.51
N LEU A 291 13.23 10.51 3.42
CA LEU A 291 13.62 9.08 3.35
C LEU A 291 15.08 8.84 3.75
N ASN A 292 16.00 9.73 3.33
CA ASN A 292 17.41 9.62 3.71
C ASN A 292 17.62 9.67 5.23
N TYR A 293 16.85 10.50 5.93
CA TYR A 293 16.91 10.58 7.39
C TYR A 293 16.42 9.26 8.01
N ILE A 294 15.24 8.80 7.60
CA ILE A 294 14.61 7.57 8.14
C ILE A 294 15.52 6.36 7.91
N MET A 295 16.03 6.19 6.69
CA MET A 295 16.95 5.10 6.36
C MET A 295 18.27 5.16 7.14
N ARG A 296 18.86 6.36 7.31
CA ARG A 296 20.06 6.53 8.12
C ARG A 296 19.81 6.15 9.58
N ARG A 297 18.69 6.56 10.16
CA ARG A 297 18.31 6.19 11.54
C ARG A 297 18.10 4.68 11.70
N ALA A 298 17.55 4.01 10.68
CA ALA A 298 17.40 2.55 10.67
C ALA A 298 18.77 1.86 10.67
N VAL A 299 19.73 2.35 9.88
CA VAL A 299 21.12 1.83 9.88
C VAL A 299 21.79 2.07 11.23
N GLU A 300 21.71 3.29 11.77
CA GLU A 300 22.27 3.61 13.10
C GLU A 300 21.70 2.73 14.21
N TYR A 301 20.41 2.40 14.15
CA TYR A 301 19.79 1.45 15.07
C TYR A 301 20.41 0.06 14.94
N GLN A 302 20.58 -0.41 13.69
CA GLN A 302 21.16 -1.74 13.43
C GLN A 302 22.63 -1.82 13.79
N GLU A 303 23.39 -0.73 13.66
CA GLU A 303 24.78 -0.65 14.13
C GLU A 303 24.89 -0.77 15.66
N ARG A 304 23.92 -0.22 16.40
CA ARG A 304 23.86 -0.34 17.88
C ARG A 304 23.35 -1.70 18.36
N HIS A 305 22.60 -2.41 17.51
CA HIS A 305 21.97 -3.70 17.80
C HIS A 305 22.27 -4.73 16.73
N PRO A 306 23.56 -5.04 16.47
CA PRO A 306 23.94 -5.90 15.36
C PRO A 306 23.39 -7.32 15.49
N GLU A 307 23.13 -7.78 16.70
CA GLU A 307 22.54 -9.09 17.01
C GLU A 307 21.07 -9.21 16.61
N LYS A 308 20.38 -8.09 16.35
CA LYS A 308 18.96 -8.06 15.97
C LYS A 308 18.73 -8.06 14.46
N PHE A 309 19.78 -8.27 13.66
CA PHE A 309 19.69 -8.20 12.21
C PHE A 309 19.16 -9.49 11.59
N TRP A 310 18.16 -9.36 10.72
CA TRP A 310 17.55 -10.42 9.95
C TRP A 310 17.79 -10.20 8.46
N VAL A 311 18.46 -11.14 7.81
CA VAL A 311 18.69 -11.11 6.36
C VAL A 311 17.40 -11.47 5.60
N ASN A 312 16.61 -12.37 6.16
CA ASN A 312 15.31 -12.77 5.65
C ASN A 312 14.43 -13.29 6.81
N ARG A 313 13.22 -13.77 6.50
CA ARG A 313 12.26 -14.26 7.52
C ARG A 313 12.78 -15.39 8.41
N TYR A 314 13.83 -16.09 7.99
CA TYR A 314 14.34 -17.32 8.64
C TYR A 314 15.79 -17.18 9.11
N THR A 315 16.55 -16.23 8.59
CA THR A 315 18.00 -16.14 8.82
C THR A 315 18.34 -14.87 9.57
N LYS A 316 18.84 -15.07 10.80
CA LYS A 316 19.38 -14.02 11.65
C LYS A 316 20.90 -14.03 11.56
N MET A 317 21.50 -12.87 11.43
CA MET A 317 22.96 -12.69 11.35
C MET A 317 23.38 -11.49 12.20
N TYR A 318 24.69 -11.33 12.39
CA TYR A 318 25.23 -10.09 12.94
C TYR A 318 25.36 -9.04 11.84
N TYR A 319 24.84 -7.84 12.09
CA TYR A 319 24.99 -6.72 11.18
C TYR A 319 26.45 -6.31 11.05
N SER A 320 26.92 -6.13 9.82
CA SER A 320 28.23 -5.54 9.52
C SER A 320 28.03 -4.22 8.79
N LYS A 321 28.58 -3.14 9.37
CA LYS A 321 28.54 -1.79 8.77
C LYS A 321 29.28 -1.69 7.44
N ASP A 322 30.29 -2.56 7.26
CA ASP A 322 31.11 -2.60 6.04
C ASP A 322 30.46 -3.42 4.93
N SER A 323 29.39 -4.16 5.23
CA SER A 323 28.63 -4.92 4.25
C SER A 323 27.59 -4.03 3.57
N LEU A 324 27.81 -3.77 2.27
CA LEU A 324 26.83 -3.08 1.44
C LEU A 324 25.50 -3.85 1.35
N GLU A 325 25.56 -5.18 1.32
CA GLU A 325 24.41 -6.05 1.30
C GLU A 325 23.56 -5.88 2.56
N HIS A 326 24.16 -5.91 3.76
CA HIS A 326 23.43 -5.71 5.01
C HIS A 326 22.75 -4.33 5.06
N ARG A 327 23.45 -3.29 4.61
CA ARG A 327 22.87 -1.94 4.54
C ARG A 327 21.70 -1.86 3.56
N ASN A 328 21.82 -2.51 2.40
CA ASN A 328 20.73 -2.57 1.42
C ASN A 328 19.50 -3.33 1.96
N ILE A 329 19.70 -4.38 2.75
CA ILE A 329 18.60 -5.10 3.42
C ILE A 329 17.88 -4.19 4.43
N VAL A 330 18.64 -3.41 5.23
CA VAL A 330 18.04 -2.44 6.16
C VAL A 330 17.21 -1.41 5.40
N PHE A 331 17.73 -0.90 4.29
CA PHE A 331 16.98 0.05 3.45
C PHE A 331 15.72 -0.58 2.87
N ALA A 332 15.81 -1.78 2.29
CA ALA A 332 14.68 -2.49 1.72
C ALA A 332 13.58 -2.73 2.77
N ASN A 333 13.95 -3.24 3.94
CA ASN A 333 13.02 -3.47 5.05
C ASN A 333 12.35 -2.16 5.54
N THR A 334 13.10 -1.06 5.57
CA THR A 334 12.57 0.24 5.99
C THR A 334 11.56 0.78 4.97
N LEU A 335 11.88 0.69 3.68
CA LEU A 335 10.99 1.10 2.59
C LEU A 335 9.73 0.23 2.54
N GLU A 336 9.88 -1.09 2.71
CA GLU A 336 8.74 -2.02 2.80
C GLU A 336 7.78 -1.63 3.95
N VAL A 337 8.34 -1.25 5.10
CA VAL A 337 7.51 -0.77 6.23
C VAL A 337 6.79 0.53 5.87
N ILE A 338 7.47 1.49 5.26
CA ILE A 338 6.82 2.74 4.87
C ILE A 338 5.68 2.47 3.88
N GLU A 339 5.91 1.73 2.81
CA GLU A 339 4.92 1.51 1.75
C GLU A 339 3.78 0.59 2.20
N ASN A 340 4.10 -0.59 2.78
CA ASN A 340 3.10 -1.61 3.04
C ASN A 340 2.46 -1.52 4.42
N VAL A 341 3.19 -0.99 5.42
CA VAL A 341 2.65 -0.90 6.78
C VAL A 341 2.14 0.50 7.09
N ILE A 342 2.94 1.54 6.85
CA ILE A 342 2.55 2.91 7.21
C ILE A 342 1.50 3.45 6.22
N LEU A 343 1.85 3.52 4.92
CA LEU A 343 1.00 4.13 3.89
C LEU A 343 -0.19 3.27 3.48
N PHE A 344 -0.14 1.96 3.72
CA PHE A 344 -1.25 1.07 3.37
C PHE A 344 -2.03 0.63 4.61
N SER A 345 -1.44 -0.17 5.51
CA SER A 345 -2.19 -0.76 6.63
C SER A 345 -2.59 0.27 7.68
N ILE A 346 -1.64 1.04 8.22
CA ILE A 346 -1.92 2.04 9.28
C ILE A 346 -2.81 3.16 8.73
N SER A 347 -2.55 3.63 7.50
CA SER A 347 -3.36 4.65 6.85
C SER A 347 -4.85 4.26 6.79
N ASN A 348 -5.17 3.00 6.43
CA ASN A 348 -6.55 2.51 6.41
C ASN A 348 -7.21 2.51 7.79
N TYR A 349 -6.48 2.09 8.84
CA TYR A 349 -7.01 2.15 10.21
C TYR A 349 -7.21 3.58 10.69
N PHE A 350 -6.30 4.50 10.32
CA PHE A 350 -6.44 5.91 10.66
C PHE A 350 -7.59 6.58 9.89
N LEU A 351 -7.77 6.24 8.62
CA LEU A 351 -8.94 6.70 7.86
C LEU A 351 -10.24 6.28 8.55
N ARG A 352 -10.33 5.02 8.98
CA ARG A 352 -11.49 4.50 9.71
C ARG A 352 -11.67 5.23 11.04
N PHE A 353 -10.60 5.40 11.81
CA PHE A 353 -10.65 6.14 13.07
C PHE A 353 -11.13 7.59 12.85
N SER A 354 -10.56 8.29 11.87
CA SER A 354 -10.92 9.68 11.56
C SER A 354 -12.40 9.80 11.20
N ASN A 355 -12.92 8.90 10.35
CA ASN A 355 -14.33 8.89 9.94
C ASN A 355 -15.27 8.67 11.14
N GLU A 356 -14.98 7.69 11.99
CA GLU A 356 -15.81 7.40 13.16
C GLU A 356 -15.67 8.49 14.24
N TYR A 357 -14.48 9.07 14.40
CA TYR A 357 -14.25 10.17 15.34
C TYR A 357 -15.03 11.42 14.93
N LYS A 358 -14.99 11.79 13.65
CA LYS A 358 -15.81 12.91 13.11
C LYS A 358 -17.29 12.64 13.26
N ARG A 359 -17.74 11.40 13.07
CA ARG A 359 -19.14 11.02 13.25
C ARG A 359 -19.62 11.20 14.68
N VAL A 360 -18.78 10.93 15.68
CA VAL A 360 -19.13 11.06 17.10
C VAL A 360 -18.99 12.50 17.59
N HIS A 361 -17.92 13.20 17.19
CA HIS A 361 -17.56 14.51 17.73
C HIS A 361 -17.79 15.69 16.76
N GLY A 362 -18.26 15.42 15.54
CA GLY A 362 -18.53 16.43 14.50
C GLY A 362 -17.36 16.57 13.49
N GLU A 363 -17.71 17.03 12.29
CA GLU A 363 -16.78 17.10 11.14
C GLU A 363 -15.48 17.90 11.42
N LYS A 364 -15.57 18.93 12.24
CA LYS A 364 -14.43 19.81 12.55
C LYS A 364 -13.50 19.30 13.66
N SER A 365 -13.83 18.17 14.27
CA SER A 365 -13.11 17.66 15.45
C SER A 365 -11.64 17.31 15.22
N LEU A 366 -11.26 17.01 13.97
CA LEU A 366 -9.89 16.66 13.59
C LEU A 366 -9.17 17.74 12.76
N ASN A 367 -9.73 18.93 12.59
CA ASN A 367 -9.14 19.96 11.72
C ASN A 367 -7.70 20.39 12.09
N ARG A 368 -7.27 20.13 13.31
CA ARG A 368 -5.92 20.50 13.79
C ARG A 368 -5.01 19.30 14.10
N ASN A 369 -5.51 18.10 14.02
CA ASN A 369 -4.75 16.89 14.35
C ASN A 369 -5.38 15.66 13.67
N ASN A 370 -5.17 15.53 12.37
CA ASN A 370 -5.67 14.42 11.57
C ASN A 370 -4.52 13.52 11.13
N TRP A 371 -4.27 12.45 11.87
CA TRP A 371 -3.16 11.55 11.58
C TRP A 371 -3.31 10.80 10.25
N TYR A 372 -4.53 10.58 9.77
CA TYR A 372 -4.73 10.04 8.43
C TYR A 372 -4.06 10.93 7.38
N GLU A 373 -4.27 12.25 7.45
CA GLU A 373 -3.64 13.20 6.54
C GLU A 373 -2.13 13.30 6.75
N TYR A 374 -1.69 13.25 8.01
CA TYR A 374 -0.25 13.29 8.31
C TYR A 374 0.49 12.06 7.77
N VAL A 375 -0.17 10.91 7.74
CA VAL A 375 0.39 9.69 7.12
C VAL A 375 0.35 9.80 5.60
N GLU A 376 -0.77 10.21 5.02
CA GLU A 376 -0.96 10.32 3.57
C GLU A 376 0.08 11.26 2.94
N TYR A 377 0.24 12.45 3.53
CA TYR A 377 1.13 13.49 3.01
C TYR A 377 2.53 13.49 3.62
N GLY A 378 2.80 12.66 4.61
CA GLY A 378 4.10 12.55 5.27
C GLY A 378 4.55 13.84 5.94
N THR A 379 3.63 14.62 6.52
CA THR A 379 3.92 15.89 7.20
C THR A 379 2.72 16.36 8.03
N THR A 380 2.97 17.12 9.09
CA THR A 380 1.95 17.85 9.84
C THR A 380 1.74 19.28 9.33
N ASN A 381 2.50 19.71 8.35
CA ASN A 381 2.47 21.09 7.88
C ASN A 381 1.33 21.32 6.89
N GLU A 382 0.37 22.15 7.26
CA GLU A 382 -0.84 22.47 6.49
C GLU A 382 -0.54 22.97 5.07
N VAL A 383 0.44 23.86 4.91
CA VAL A 383 0.80 24.39 3.57
C VAL A 383 1.28 23.24 2.67
N THR A 384 2.14 22.36 3.20
CA THR A 384 2.67 21.23 2.45
C THR A 384 1.56 20.21 2.12
N ILE A 385 0.62 19.98 3.05
CA ILE A 385 -0.54 19.11 2.82
C ILE A 385 -1.41 19.67 1.71
N GLN A 386 -1.76 20.96 1.76
CA GLN A 386 -2.59 21.59 0.74
C GLN A 386 -1.94 21.55 -0.65
N LEU A 387 -0.64 21.89 -0.74
CA LEU A 387 0.09 21.82 -2.00
C LEU A 387 0.09 20.40 -2.60
N GLN A 388 0.25 19.37 -1.76
CA GLN A 388 0.17 17.96 -2.22
C GLN A 388 -1.25 17.57 -2.65
N ARG A 389 -2.30 18.09 -2.01
CA ARG A 389 -3.69 17.89 -2.45
C ARG A 389 -3.95 18.45 -3.85
N TYR A 390 -3.27 19.54 -4.21
CA TYR A 390 -3.34 20.11 -5.55
C TYR A 390 -2.50 19.37 -6.59
N GLY A 391 -1.68 18.38 -6.17
CA GLY A 391 -0.91 17.53 -7.08
C GLY A 391 0.59 17.76 -7.09
N PHE A 392 1.13 18.68 -6.29
CA PHE A 392 2.58 18.76 -6.12
C PHE A 392 3.12 17.52 -5.43
N SER A 393 4.29 17.04 -5.85
CA SER A 393 5.00 16.01 -5.10
C SER A 393 5.37 16.50 -3.68
N ARG A 394 5.64 15.57 -2.77
CA ARG A 394 6.07 15.90 -1.40
C ARG A 394 7.33 16.77 -1.39
N GLU A 395 8.27 16.45 -2.27
CA GLU A 395 9.52 17.18 -2.45
C GLU A 395 9.24 18.60 -2.95
N SER A 396 8.43 18.75 -3.99
CA SER A 396 8.03 20.04 -4.55
C SER A 396 7.25 20.89 -3.54
N ALA A 397 6.30 20.30 -2.82
CA ALA A 397 5.54 20.98 -1.77
C ALA A 397 6.45 21.46 -0.62
N THR A 398 7.45 20.65 -0.26
CA THR A 398 8.45 21.02 0.76
C THR A 398 9.34 22.16 0.27
N TYR A 399 9.76 22.11 -1.00
CA TYR A 399 10.51 23.18 -1.63
C TYR A 399 9.72 24.50 -1.63
N ILE A 400 8.47 24.49 -2.10
CA ILE A 400 7.61 25.67 -2.14
C ILE A 400 7.42 26.26 -0.74
N LYS A 401 7.15 25.41 0.26
CA LYS A 401 7.00 25.83 1.67
C LYS A 401 8.27 26.51 2.22
N ALA A 402 9.44 26.04 1.80
CA ALA A 402 10.73 26.63 2.21
C ALA A 402 11.00 27.99 1.54
N HIS A 403 10.23 28.36 0.51
CA HIS A 403 10.38 29.60 -0.27
C HIS A 403 9.11 30.45 -0.22
N PRO A 404 8.85 31.18 0.88
CA PRO A 404 7.59 31.94 1.11
C PRO A 404 7.25 32.96 0.03
N GLN A 405 8.23 33.37 -0.77
CA GLN A 405 7.99 34.28 -1.90
C GLN A 405 7.07 33.71 -2.98
N TYR A 406 6.94 32.39 -3.10
CA TYR A 406 6.19 31.70 -4.15
C TYR A 406 4.74 31.34 -3.78
N PHE A 407 4.31 31.61 -2.55
CA PHE A 407 2.92 31.35 -2.16
C PHE A 407 2.39 32.41 -1.18
N THR A 408 1.09 32.43 -1.00
CA THR A 408 0.38 33.20 0.03
C THR A 408 -0.62 32.27 0.73
N VAL A 409 -0.97 32.64 1.96
CA VAL A 409 -2.05 31.99 2.71
C VAL A 409 -3.10 33.01 3.01
N ASP A 410 -4.35 32.76 2.62
CA ASP A 410 -5.45 33.70 2.86
C ASP A 410 -5.94 33.64 4.32
N ASN A 411 -6.91 34.51 4.67
CA ASN A 411 -7.47 34.59 6.03
C ASN A 411 -8.23 33.31 6.45
N GLU A 412 -8.62 32.49 5.49
CA GLU A 412 -9.28 31.20 5.71
C GLU A 412 -8.29 30.05 5.83
N GLY A 413 -7.00 30.33 5.63
CA GLY A 413 -5.93 29.31 5.68
C GLY A 413 -5.69 28.60 4.34
N ASN A 414 -6.30 29.04 3.23
CA ASN A 414 -6.08 28.43 1.93
C ASN A 414 -4.77 28.91 1.30
N VAL A 415 -4.01 27.98 0.77
CA VAL A 415 -2.76 28.26 0.06
C VAL A 415 -3.05 28.69 -1.37
N ARG A 416 -2.37 29.76 -1.83
CA ARG A 416 -2.33 30.21 -3.22
C ARG A 416 -0.89 30.27 -3.69
N VAL A 417 -0.64 29.84 -4.91
CA VAL A 417 0.69 29.80 -5.50
C VAL A 417 0.83 30.97 -6.47
N LYS A 418 1.96 31.70 -6.39
CA LYS A 418 2.23 32.78 -7.30
C LYS A 418 2.78 32.29 -8.64
N ASN A 419 2.46 33.02 -9.71
CA ASN A 419 2.94 32.69 -11.06
C ASN A 419 4.48 32.68 -11.15
N ASP A 420 5.17 33.49 -10.32
CA ASP A 420 6.64 33.49 -10.27
C ASP A 420 7.26 32.14 -9.93
N LEU A 421 6.48 31.17 -9.43
CA LEU A 421 6.95 29.80 -9.17
C LEU A 421 7.49 29.12 -10.46
N GLU A 422 7.03 29.52 -11.63
CA GLU A 422 7.56 29.00 -12.92
C GLU A 422 9.05 29.28 -13.10
N ASN A 423 9.57 30.30 -12.43
CA ASN A 423 10.95 30.74 -12.49
C ASN A 423 11.77 30.34 -11.25
N CYS A 424 11.30 29.40 -10.45
CA CYS A 424 11.92 29.06 -9.16
C CYS A 424 13.28 28.34 -9.28
N GLY A 425 13.66 27.90 -10.49
CA GLY A 425 14.92 27.21 -10.73
C GLY A 425 14.93 25.71 -10.33
N ASP A 426 13.88 25.22 -9.69
CA ASP A 426 13.70 23.79 -9.39
C ASP A 426 12.94 23.12 -10.55
N ASN A 427 13.64 22.26 -11.29
CA ASN A 427 13.09 21.61 -12.47
C ASN A 427 11.92 20.66 -12.16
N GLU A 428 11.89 20.05 -10.98
CA GLU A 428 10.82 19.15 -10.59
C GLU A 428 9.53 19.92 -10.31
N VAL A 429 9.64 21.03 -9.59
CA VAL A 429 8.52 21.94 -9.35
C VAL A 429 7.97 22.47 -10.67
N VAL A 430 8.84 23.01 -11.53
CA VAL A 430 8.43 23.60 -12.82
C VAL A 430 7.73 22.58 -13.73
N GLN A 431 8.17 21.33 -13.75
CA GLN A 431 7.55 20.28 -14.57
C GLN A 431 6.12 19.90 -14.11
N GLN A 432 5.77 20.13 -12.86
CA GLN A 432 4.44 19.80 -12.32
C GLN A 432 3.41 20.90 -12.56
N ILE A 433 3.87 22.16 -12.72
CA ILE A 433 2.99 23.34 -12.82
C ILE A 433 1.96 23.22 -13.97
N PRO A 434 2.31 22.81 -15.21
CA PRO A 434 1.34 22.77 -16.31
C PRO A 434 0.13 21.87 -16.00
N ASP A 435 0.38 20.68 -15.48
CA ASP A 435 -0.68 19.71 -15.16
C ASP A 435 -1.55 20.21 -13.98
N ILE A 436 -0.91 20.78 -12.94
CA ILE A 436 -1.63 21.30 -11.79
C ILE A 436 -2.45 22.53 -12.19
N ARG A 437 -1.90 23.44 -12.99
CA ARG A 437 -2.62 24.62 -13.47
C ARG A 437 -3.81 24.26 -14.35
N PHE A 438 -3.68 23.21 -15.16
CA PHE A 438 -4.79 22.73 -15.98
C PHE A 438 -5.93 22.17 -15.11
N ASN A 439 -5.61 21.43 -14.06
CA ASN A 439 -6.61 20.80 -13.19
C ASN A 439 -7.18 21.73 -12.13
N THR A 440 -6.40 22.69 -11.62
CA THR A 440 -6.74 23.60 -10.53
C THR A 440 -6.23 25.02 -10.80
N PRO A 441 -6.76 25.70 -11.82
CA PRO A 441 -6.30 27.04 -12.21
C PRO A 441 -6.47 28.08 -11.08
N GLU A 442 -7.46 27.88 -10.19
CA GLU A 442 -7.74 28.74 -9.06
C GLU A 442 -6.65 28.74 -7.98
N LEU A 443 -5.73 27.77 -8.01
CA LEU A 443 -4.59 27.73 -7.10
C LEU A 443 -3.61 28.88 -7.38
N PHE A 444 -3.50 29.31 -8.65
CA PHE A 444 -2.49 30.26 -9.11
C PHE A 444 -3.01 31.69 -9.04
N VAL A 445 -2.20 32.59 -8.47
CA VAL A 445 -2.47 34.02 -8.34
C VAL A 445 -1.31 34.84 -8.89
N GLU A 446 -1.58 36.14 -9.22
CA GLU A 446 -0.58 37.08 -9.69
C GLU A 446 0.48 37.41 -8.63
#